data_d0ddad84516f36ae090b3114a5190f6f
#
_entry.id   d0ddad84516f36ae090b3114a5190f6f
#
_cell.length_a   1.000
_cell.length_b   1.000
_cell.length_c   1.000
_cell.angle_alpha   90.00
_cell.angle_beta   90.00
_cell.angle_gamma   90.00
#
_symmetry.space_group_name_H-M   'P 1'
#
loop_
_entity.id
_entity.type
_entity.pdbx_description
1 polymer ?
#
loop_
_entity_poly.entity_id
_entity_poly.type
_entity_poly.pdbx_seq_one_letter_code
_entity_poly.pdbx_strand_id
1 'polypeptide(L)'
;MIIWLMGISGAGKSTLANLLLADLANKNQIYLLDGDEVRFFFDNDLGYSRLDREQNIKRIIFAAATLEKNDVIVIVANISPFENLRQLCRNKFDNYVEIFLDRKIENAQKFDVKGMYSKAAGSEIVGQSVPFEKPVNSDLEIDTDIMDIETSFKVIKNYLTINKKIEF
;
A
#
# COMPACT_ATOMS: atom_id res chain seq x y z
N MET A 1 9.06 -2.56 12.11
CA MET A 1 9.17 -1.61 10.96
C MET A 1 7.96 -1.77 10.04
N ILE A 2 7.43 -0.67 9.51
CA ILE A 2 6.29 -0.69 8.59
C ILE A 2 6.72 -0.16 7.22
N ILE A 3 6.52 -0.95 6.16
CA ILE A 3 6.72 -0.57 4.75
C ILE A 3 5.34 -0.46 4.11
N TRP A 4 4.90 0.76 3.83
CA TRP A 4 3.54 1.03 3.36
C TRP A 4 3.53 1.42 1.88
N LEU A 5 3.10 0.49 1.03
CA LEU A 5 2.92 0.71 -0.41
C LEU A 5 1.52 1.27 -0.67
N MET A 6 1.44 2.46 -1.24
CA MET A 6 0.17 3.11 -1.56
C MET A 6 0.10 3.58 -3.01
N GLY A 7 -1.10 3.86 -3.46
CA GLY A 7 -1.41 4.26 -4.84
C GLY A 7 -2.77 3.73 -5.28
N ILE A 8 -3.27 4.16 -6.43
CA ILE A 8 -4.57 3.74 -6.97
C ILE A 8 -4.61 2.23 -7.26
N SER A 9 -5.80 1.68 -7.52
CA SER A 9 -5.93 0.29 -7.99
C SER A 9 -5.14 0.12 -9.29
N GLY A 10 -4.46 -1.01 -9.47
CA GLY A 10 -3.61 -1.26 -10.65
C GLY A 10 -2.23 -0.60 -10.63
N ALA A 11 -1.84 0.14 -9.58
CA ALA A 11 -0.51 0.77 -9.50
C ALA A 11 0.65 -0.21 -9.20
N GLY A 12 0.38 -1.51 -9.00
CA GLY A 12 1.43 -2.51 -8.77
C GLY A 12 1.72 -2.82 -7.29
N LYS A 13 0.95 -2.28 -6.34
CA LYS A 13 1.17 -2.47 -4.89
C LYS A 13 1.34 -3.92 -4.46
N SER A 14 0.35 -4.76 -4.73
CA SER A 14 0.35 -6.18 -4.31
C SER A 14 1.48 -6.96 -4.99
N THR A 15 1.82 -6.64 -6.23
CA THR A 15 2.94 -7.27 -6.95
C THR A 15 4.27 -6.96 -6.26
N LEU A 16 4.55 -5.67 -6.01
CA LEU A 16 5.79 -5.24 -5.34
C LEU A 16 5.84 -5.72 -3.89
N ALA A 17 4.71 -5.73 -3.19
CA ALA A 17 4.61 -6.25 -1.82
C ALA A 17 4.98 -7.74 -1.75
N ASN A 18 4.49 -8.55 -2.69
CA ASN A 18 4.84 -9.98 -2.75
C ASN A 18 6.31 -10.22 -3.10
N LEU A 19 6.91 -9.41 -3.97
CA LEU A 19 8.35 -9.48 -4.26
C LEU A 19 9.18 -9.14 -3.03
N LEU A 20 8.82 -8.09 -2.29
CA LEU A 20 9.48 -7.72 -1.04
C LEU A 20 9.32 -8.82 0.02
N LEU A 21 8.12 -9.39 0.16
CA LEU A 21 7.87 -10.50 1.07
C LEU A 21 8.79 -11.70 0.75
N ALA A 22 8.85 -12.10 -0.50
CA ALA A 22 9.66 -13.24 -0.93
C ALA A 22 11.16 -13.03 -0.69
N ASP A 23 11.66 -11.83 -0.91
CA ASP A 23 13.09 -11.51 -0.78
C ASP A 23 13.53 -11.35 0.69
N LEU A 24 12.64 -10.82 1.55
CA LEU A 24 12.92 -10.57 2.96
C LEU A 24 12.64 -11.77 3.89
N ALA A 25 11.78 -12.71 3.47
CA ALA A 25 11.27 -13.79 4.34
C ALA A 25 12.34 -14.72 4.89
N ASN A 26 13.46 -14.89 4.20
CA ASN A 26 14.53 -15.80 4.63
C ASN A 26 15.39 -15.23 5.77
N LYS A 27 15.36 -13.92 5.99
CA LYS A 27 16.24 -13.23 6.96
C LYS A 27 15.48 -12.49 8.05
N ASN A 28 14.18 -12.32 7.90
CA ASN A 28 13.38 -11.47 8.76
C ASN A 28 12.06 -12.13 9.17
N GLN A 29 11.57 -11.78 10.36
CA GLN A 29 10.16 -12.00 10.67
C GLN A 29 9.35 -10.93 9.93
N ILE A 30 8.53 -11.36 8.98
CA ILE A 30 7.84 -10.46 8.07
C ILE A 30 6.39 -10.88 7.85
N TYR A 31 5.50 -9.92 7.69
CA TYR A 31 4.09 -10.15 7.40
C TYR A 31 3.58 -9.17 6.34
N LEU A 32 2.75 -9.67 5.43
CA LEU A 32 2.07 -8.84 4.42
C LEU A 32 0.60 -8.62 4.85
N LEU A 33 0.21 -7.35 4.94
CA LEU A 33 -1.17 -6.92 5.12
C LEU A 33 -1.69 -6.32 3.80
N ASP A 34 -2.52 -7.06 3.07
CA ASP A 34 -3.24 -6.53 1.91
C ASP A 34 -4.61 -5.97 2.35
N GLY A 35 -4.95 -4.78 1.89
CA GLY A 35 -6.18 -4.10 2.29
C GLY A 35 -7.46 -4.83 1.87
N ASP A 36 -7.40 -5.62 0.79
CA ASP A 36 -8.54 -6.44 0.34
C ASP A 36 -8.68 -7.70 1.20
N GLU A 37 -7.55 -8.30 1.63
CA GLU A 37 -7.55 -9.43 2.55
C GLU A 37 -8.14 -9.05 3.91
N VAL A 38 -7.78 -7.87 4.43
CA VAL A 38 -8.37 -7.37 5.68
C VAL A 38 -9.88 -7.18 5.54
N ARG A 39 -10.38 -6.67 4.41
CA ARG A 39 -11.83 -6.59 4.16
C ARG A 39 -12.49 -7.96 4.16
N PHE A 40 -11.89 -8.91 3.48
CA PHE A 40 -12.39 -10.29 3.39
C PHE A 40 -12.45 -10.96 4.77
N PHE A 41 -11.43 -10.77 5.61
CA PHE A 41 -11.39 -11.30 6.99
C PHE A 41 -12.58 -10.81 7.84
N PHE A 42 -13.04 -9.58 7.61
CA PHE A 42 -14.21 -9.01 8.26
C PHE A 42 -15.50 -9.19 7.45
N ASP A 43 -15.63 -10.27 6.67
CA ASP A 43 -16.83 -10.63 5.89
C ASP A 43 -17.32 -9.53 4.95
N ASN A 44 -16.42 -8.63 4.51
CA ASN A 44 -16.72 -7.45 3.70
C ASN A 44 -17.83 -6.56 4.31
N ASP A 45 -17.83 -6.42 5.63
CA ASP A 45 -18.82 -5.64 6.40
C ASP A 45 -18.83 -4.13 6.08
N LEU A 46 -17.75 -3.63 5.45
CA LEU A 46 -17.59 -2.24 5.04
C LEU A 46 -17.75 -2.08 3.52
N GLY A 47 -18.48 -1.05 3.12
CA GLY A 47 -18.57 -0.60 1.73
C GLY A 47 -17.32 0.16 1.25
N TYR A 48 -17.53 1.06 0.28
CA TYR A 48 -16.45 1.84 -0.33
C TYR A 48 -16.61 3.36 -0.12
N SER A 49 -17.53 3.78 0.72
CA SER A 49 -17.65 5.20 1.13
C SER A 49 -16.35 5.68 1.79
N ARG A 50 -16.18 7.00 1.86
CA ARG A 50 -15.01 7.59 2.56
C ARG A 50 -14.88 7.03 3.98
N LEU A 51 -15.98 6.97 4.73
CA LEU A 51 -16.00 6.48 6.11
C LEU A 51 -15.58 5.00 6.19
N ASP A 52 -16.12 4.16 5.30
CA ASP A 52 -15.78 2.73 5.26
C ASP A 52 -14.30 2.50 4.94
N ARG A 53 -13.75 3.29 3.99
CA ARG A 53 -12.32 3.24 3.67
C ARG A 53 -11.46 3.65 4.85
N GLU A 54 -11.83 4.73 5.54
CA GLU A 54 -11.14 5.19 6.74
C GLU A 54 -11.16 4.13 7.85
N GLN A 55 -12.29 3.48 8.06
CA GLN A 55 -12.41 2.39 9.05
C GLN A 55 -11.54 1.19 8.67
N ASN A 56 -11.54 0.76 7.41
CA ASN A 56 -10.69 -0.34 6.97
C ASN A 56 -9.21 -0.01 7.14
N ILE A 57 -8.77 1.20 6.79
CA ILE A 57 -7.38 1.62 6.97
C ILE A 57 -7.00 1.64 8.45
N LYS A 58 -7.89 2.07 9.35
CA LYS A 58 -7.66 2.01 10.81
C LYS A 58 -7.51 0.58 11.33
N ARG A 59 -8.23 -0.39 10.77
CA ARG A 59 -8.03 -1.83 11.06
C ARG A 59 -6.63 -2.29 10.66
N ILE A 60 -6.18 -1.90 9.47
CA ILE A 60 -4.83 -2.20 8.98
C ILE A 60 -3.77 -1.56 9.88
N ILE A 61 -3.94 -0.29 10.25
CA ILE A 61 -3.03 0.42 11.16
C ILE A 61 -2.93 -0.29 12.51
N PHE A 62 -4.05 -0.73 13.07
CA PHE A 62 -4.07 -1.46 14.33
C PHE A 62 -3.33 -2.79 14.24
N ALA A 63 -3.58 -3.58 13.19
CA ALA A 63 -2.90 -4.85 12.95
C ALA A 63 -1.39 -4.65 12.76
N ALA A 64 -1.00 -3.68 11.92
CA ALA A 64 0.40 -3.33 11.68
C ALA A 64 1.11 -2.90 12.97
N ALA A 65 0.48 -2.06 13.79
CA ALA A 65 1.05 -1.62 15.08
C ALA A 65 1.22 -2.78 16.08
N THR A 66 0.33 -3.77 16.03
CA THR A 66 0.44 -4.96 16.88
C THR A 66 1.62 -5.83 16.45
N LEU A 67 1.81 -6.02 15.15
CA LEU A 67 2.92 -6.79 14.61
C LEU A 67 4.26 -6.08 14.83
N GLU A 68 4.33 -4.76 14.63
CA GLU A 68 5.56 -3.97 14.85
C GLU A 68 6.07 -4.07 16.29
N LYS A 69 5.17 -4.08 17.29
CA LYS A 69 5.53 -4.26 18.70
C LYS A 69 6.14 -5.63 19.02
N ASN A 70 6.02 -6.59 18.11
CA ASN A 70 6.60 -7.92 18.20
C ASN A 70 7.77 -8.10 17.22
N ASP A 71 8.45 -7.00 16.86
CA ASP A 71 9.62 -6.97 15.99
C ASP A 71 9.42 -7.56 14.59
N VAL A 72 8.17 -7.61 14.13
CA VAL A 72 7.83 -8.05 12.77
C VAL A 72 7.97 -6.88 11.79
N ILE A 73 8.63 -7.12 10.66
CA ILE A 73 8.57 -6.21 9.51
C ILE A 73 7.20 -6.38 8.84
N VAL A 74 6.44 -5.32 8.73
CA VAL A 74 5.12 -5.37 8.12
C VAL A 74 5.13 -4.65 6.78
N ILE A 75 4.81 -5.37 5.72
CA ILE A 75 4.52 -4.77 4.42
C ILE A 75 3.02 -4.54 4.34
N VAL A 76 2.61 -3.31 4.02
CA VAL A 76 1.20 -2.98 3.80
C VAL A 76 0.99 -2.62 2.34
N ALA A 77 0.03 -3.27 1.68
CA ALA A 77 -0.44 -2.93 0.33
C ALA A 77 -1.87 -2.39 0.41
N ASN A 78 -2.03 -1.06 0.35
CA ASN A 78 -3.35 -0.43 0.44
C ASN A 78 -3.41 0.86 -0.40
N ILE A 79 -4.59 1.24 -0.89
CA ILE A 79 -4.77 2.47 -1.69
C ILE A 79 -4.38 3.70 -0.89
N SER A 80 -4.84 3.83 0.36
CA SER A 80 -4.53 4.91 1.32
C SER A 80 -4.73 6.34 0.74
N PRO A 81 -5.94 6.67 0.26
CA PRO A 81 -6.15 7.88 -0.54
C PRO A 81 -6.17 9.17 0.27
N PHE A 82 -6.24 9.10 1.61
CA PHE A 82 -6.51 10.25 2.47
C PHE A 82 -5.28 10.65 3.29
N GLU A 83 -4.88 11.91 3.22
CA GLU A 83 -3.70 12.44 3.90
C GLU A 83 -3.80 12.37 5.43
N ASN A 84 -4.98 12.59 6.00
CA ASN A 84 -5.19 12.50 7.45
C ASN A 84 -4.82 11.11 8.02
N LEU A 85 -5.05 10.04 7.26
CA LEU A 85 -4.71 8.67 7.70
C LEU A 85 -3.22 8.36 7.47
N ARG A 86 -2.60 8.91 6.42
CA ARG A 86 -1.14 8.81 6.24
C ARG A 86 -0.41 9.57 7.34
N GLN A 87 -0.91 10.75 7.72
CA GLN A 87 -0.38 11.48 8.87
C GLN A 87 -0.55 10.70 10.18
N LEU A 88 -1.68 10.00 10.36
CA LEU A 88 -1.87 9.09 11.49
C LEU A 88 -0.81 7.99 11.52
N CYS A 89 -0.48 7.39 10.37
CA CYS A 89 0.59 6.39 10.27
C CYS A 89 1.95 6.97 10.67
N ARG A 90 2.33 8.14 10.11
CA ARG A 90 3.60 8.82 10.45
C ARG A 90 3.73 9.13 11.94
N ASN A 91 2.62 9.48 12.60
CA ASN A 91 2.61 9.77 14.05
C ASN A 91 2.55 8.50 14.91
N LYS A 92 2.11 7.37 14.36
CA LYS A 92 1.85 6.14 15.10
C LYS A 92 3.04 5.20 15.12
N PHE A 93 3.77 5.11 14.01
CA PHE A 93 4.85 4.16 13.83
C PHE A 93 6.22 4.81 14.03
N ASP A 94 7.08 4.17 14.82
CA ASP A 94 8.43 4.66 15.08
C ASP A 94 9.35 4.45 13.86
N ASN A 95 9.15 3.37 13.13
CA ASN A 95 9.94 3.03 11.95
C ASN A 95 9.02 2.78 10.74
N TYR A 96 8.65 3.86 10.07
CA TYR A 96 7.69 3.91 8.98
C TYR A 96 8.37 4.31 7.68
N VAL A 97 7.99 3.64 6.59
CA VAL A 97 8.41 3.97 5.22
C VAL A 97 7.17 4.07 4.36
N GLU A 98 6.93 5.25 3.81
CA GLU A 98 5.82 5.55 2.93
C GLU A 98 6.28 5.56 1.47
N ILE A 99 5.81 4.57 0.70
CA ILE A 99 6.16 4.41 -0.72
C ILE A 99 4.92 4.67 -1.56
N PHE A 100 4.96 5.75 -2.34
CA PHE A 100 3.90 6.11 -3.27
C PHE A 100 4.20 5.56 -4.65
N LEU A 101 3.28 4.75 -5.17
CA LEU A 101 3.29 4.24 -6.53
C LEU A 101 2.38 5.13 -7.36
N ASP A 102 2.97 6.10 -8.06
CA ASP A 102 2.23 7.00 -8.94
C ASP A 102 1.90 6.29 -10.25
N ARG A 103 0.65 6.30 -10.62
CA ARG A 103 0.15 5.76 -11.88
C ARG A 103 -1.02 6.57 -12.38
N LYS A 104 -1.02 6.88 -13.68
CA LYS A 104 -2.16 7.51 -14.32
C LYS A 104 -3.33 6.54 -14.40
N ILE A 105 -4.53 7.06 -14.14
CA ILE A 105 -5.74 6.22 -14.08
C ILE A 105 -6.01 5.53 -15.41
N GLU A 106 -5.74 6.20 -16.53
CA GLU A 106 -5.94 5.65 -17.88
C GLU A 106 -5.05 4.41 -18.13
N ASN A 107 -3.86 4.40 -17.52
CA ASN A 107 -2.96 3.26 -17.60
C ASN A 107 -3.33 2.17 -16.60
N ALA A 108 -3.75 2.54 -15.39
CA ALA A 108 -4.24 1.59 -14.40
C ALA A 108 -5.47 0.80 -14.89
N GLN A 109 -6.36 1.44 -15.62
CA GLN A 109 -7.54 0.80 -16.23
C GLN A 109 -7.18 -0.29 -17.24
N LYS A 110 -6.08 -0.14 -17.99
CA LYS A 110 -5.61 -1.16 -18.95
C LYS A 110 -5.15 -2.45 -18.26
N PHE A 111 -4.73 -2.34 -16.99
CA PHE A 111 -4.25 -3.45 -16.16
C PHE A 111 -5.24 -3.81 -15.06
N ASP A 112 -6.56 -3.70 -15.32
CA ASP A 112 -7.64 -3.97 -14.36
C ASP A 112 -7.79 -5.47 -14.06
N VAL A 113 -6.75 -6.08 -13.49
CA VAL A 113 -6.73 -7.51 -13.13
C VAL A 113 -7.86 -7.88 -12.16
N LYS A 114 -8.26 -6.93 -11.29
CA LYS A 114 -9.33 -7.15 -10.30
C LYS A 114 -10.73 -6.85 -10.83
N GLY A 115 -10.85 -6.34 -12.06
CA GLY A 115 -12.13 -5.91 -12.64
C GLY A 115 -12.78 -4.74 -11.88
N MET A 116 -12.00 -3.95 -11.16
CA MET A 116 -12.49 -2.83 -10.35
C MET A 116 -13.08 -1.72 -11.22
N TYR A 117 -12.43 -1.43 -12.34
CA TYR A 117 -12.86 -0.38 -13.25
C TYR A 117 -13.98 -0.85 -14.19
N SER A 118 -14.04 -2.13 -14.52
CA SER A 118 -15.03 -2.70 -15.41
C SER A 118 -16.36 -3.05 -14.72
N LYS A 119 -16.32 -3.42 -13.43
CA LYS A 119 -17.49 -3.80 -12.62
C LYS A 119 -18.17 -2.62 -11.92
N ALA A 120 -17.59 -1.45 -11.99
CA ALA A 120 -17.90 -0.33 -11.13
C ALA A 120 -19.04 0.57 -11.63
N ALA A 121 -20.00 0.07 -12.37
CA ALA A 121 -21.22 0.82 -12.65
C ALA A 121 -21.92 1.16 -11.31
N GLY A 122 -21.67 2.37 -10.79
CA GLY A 122 -22.24 2.87 -9.53
C GLY A 122 -21.36 2.76 -8.27
N SER A 123 -20.12 2.26 -8.35
CA SER A 123 -19.20 2.21 -7.21
C SER A 123 -18.24 3.40 -7.16
N GLU A 124 -17.88 3.81 -5.94
CA GLU A 124 -16.90 4.86 -5.69
C GLU A 124 -15.48 4.34 -5.98
N ILE A 125 -14.86 4.78 -7.09
CA ILE A 125 -13.51 4.41 -7.49
C ILE A 125 -12.54 5.54 -7.14
N VAL A 126 -11.51 5.20 -6.37
CA VAL A 126 -10.44 6.15 -6.06
C VAL A 126 -9.64 6.50 -7.32
N GLY A 127 -9.47 7.79 -7.54
CA GLY A 127 -8.86 8.36 -8.74
C GLY A 127 -9.88 8.74 -9.82
N GLN A 128 -11.14 8.27 -9.73
CA GLN A 128 -12.23 8.67 -10.63
C GLN A 128 -13.28 9.49 -9.90
N SER A 129 -14.11 8.84 -9.08
CA SER A 129 -15.23 9.46 -8.34
C SER A 129 -14.81 9.85 -6.92
N VAL A 130 -13.80 9.20 -6.35
CA VAL A 130 -13.21 9.55 -5.06
C VAL A 130 -11.82 10.13 -5.30
N PRO A 131 -11.51 11.34 -4.83
CA PRO A 131 -10.18 11.91 -4.97
C PRO A 131 -9.12 11.03 -4.30
N PHE A 132 -7.97 10.88 -4.97
CA PHE A 132 -6.74 10.44 -4.35
C PHE A 132 -5.94 11.68 -3.96
N GLU A 133 -5.81 11.94 -2.67
CA GLU A 133 -5.02 13.06 -2.16
C GLU A 133 -3.53 12.70 -2.35
N LYS A 134 -2.88 13.25 -3.41
CA LYS A 134 -1.47 12.92 -3.71
C LYS A 134 -0.59 13.25 -2.50
N PRO A 135 0.26 12.32 -2.05
CA PRO A 135 1.19 12.60 -0.95
C PRO A 135 2.23 13.63 -1.35
N VAL A 136 2.59 14.49 -0.40
CA VAL A 136 3.63 15.52 -0.59
C VAL A 136 4.92 15.20 0.16
N ASN A 137 4.90 14.20 1.03
CA ASN A 137 6.00 13.84 1.93
C ASN A 137 6.23 12.32 2.00
N SER A 138 5.97 11.57 0.91
CA SER A 138 6.34 10.16 0.86
C SER A 138 7.86 10.00 0.91
N ASP A 139 8.33 8.95 1.57
CA ASP A 139 9.77 8.63 1.63
C ASP A 139 10.33 8.26 0.25
N LEU A 140 9.49 7.65 -0.59
CA LEU A 140 9.83 7.26 -1.95
C LEU A 140 8.60 7.40 -2.87
N GLU A 141 8.80 8.01 -4.03
CA GLU A 141 7.81 8.10 -5.10
C GLU A 141 8.33 7.34 -6.32
N ILE A 142 7.51 6.45 -6.89
CA ILE A 142 7.83 5.64 -8.05
C ILE A 142 6.78 5.87 -9.12
N ASP A 143 7.17 6.39 -10.27
CA ASP A 143 6.32 6.48 -11.44
C ASP A 143 6.24 5.11 -12.13
N THR A 144 5.14 4.40 -11.87
CA THR A 144 4.90 3.05 -12.41
C THR A 144 4.31 3.07 -13.82
N ASP A 145 4.13 4.23 -14.42
CA ASP A 145 3.88 4.36 -15.86
C ASP A 145 5.19 4.28 -16.67
N ILE A 146 6.30 4.65 -16.06
CA ILE A 146 7.63 4.71 -16.68
C ILE A 146 8.48 3.52 -16.25
N MET A 147 8.49 3.20 -14.95
CA MET A 147 9.30 2.12 -14.40
C MET A 147 8.53 0.80 -14.44
N ASP A 148 9.15 -0.23 -14.97
CA ASP A 148 8.64 -1.59 -14.87
C ASP A 148 8.75 -2.13 -13.43
N ILE A 149 8.14 -3.29 -13.19
CA ILE A 149 8.09 -3.92 -11.87
C ILE A 149 9.49 -4.26 -11.33
N GLU A 150 10.39 -4.74 -12.19
CA GLU A 150 11.74 -5.14 -11.78
C GLU A 150 12.58 -3.92 -11.37
N THR A 151 12.51 -2.86 -12.13
CA THR A 151 13.19 -1.58 -11.84
C THR A 151 12.61 -0.96 -10.56
N SER A 152 11.28 -0.92 -10.44
CA SER A 152 10.60 -0.42 -9.24
C SER A 152 11.03 -1.19 -7.98
N PHE A 153 11.09 -2.51 -8.06
CA PHE A 153 11.55 -3.36 -6.97
C PHE A 153 13.00 -3.06 -6.57
N LYS A 154 13.93 -2.93 -7.55
CA LYS A 154 15.33 -2.57 -7.29
C LYS A 154 15.46 -1.22 -6.60
N VAL A 155 14.67 -0.24 -7.00
CA VAL A 155 14.67 1.11 -6.38
C VAL A 155 14.22 1.01 -4.92
N ILE A 156 13.13 0.29 -4.64
CA ILE A 156 12.63 0.08 -3.27
C ILE A 156 13.70 -0.65 -2.42
N LYS A 157 14.25 -1.74 -2.94
CA LYS A 157 15.28 -2.52 -2.25
C LYS A 157 16.48 -1.67 -1.87
N ASN A 158 17.02 -0.89 -2.82
CA ASN A 158 18.13 0.02 -2.57
C ASN A 158 17.79 1.06 -1.51
N TYR A 159 16.60 1.67 -1.58
CA TYR A 159 16.16 2.63 -0.58
C TYR A 159 16.13 2.01 0.83
N LEU A 160 15.52 0.85 0.98
CA LEU A 160 15.39 0.14 2.25
C LEU A 160 16.76 -0.28 2.80
N THR A 161 17.66 -0.78 1.95
CA THR A 161 19.02 -1.18 2.35
C THR A 161 19.82 0.02 2.87
N ILE A 162 19.82 1.14 2.14
CA ILE A 162 20.66 2.31 2.45
C ILE A 162 20.09 3.10 3.62
N ASN A 163 18.80 3.39 3.61
CA ASN A 163 18.18 4.33 4.55
C ASN A 163 17.62 3.63 5.80
N LYS A 164 17.26 2.37 5.72
CA LYS A 164 16.64 1.61 6.81
C LYS A 164 17.48 0.44 7.29
N LYS A 165 18.63 0.19 6.65
CA LYS A 165 19.59 -0.88 7.00
C LYS A 165 18.94 -2.28 7.03
N ILE A 166 17.96 -2.51 6.16
CA ILE A 166 17.35 -3.83 5.99
C ILE A 166 18.28 -4.71 5.15
N GLU A 167 18.54 -5.91 5.63
CA GLU A 167 19.24 -6.95 4.88
C GLU A 167 18.24 -7.78 4.06
N PHE A 168 18.55 -7.96 2.79
CA PHE A 168 17.77 -8.75 1.83
C PHE A 168 18.40 -10.09 1.53
#